data_fbf04e5fc12a33a5ebeaab3ee2bd628e
#
_entry.id   fbf04e5fc12a33a5ebeaab3ee2bd628e
#
_cell.length_a   1.000
_cell.length_b   1.000
_cell.length_c   1.000
_cell.angle_alpha   90.00
_cell.angle_beta   90.00
_cell.angle_gamma   90.00
#
_symmetry.space_group_name_H-M   'P 1'
#
loop_
_entity.id
_entity.type
_entity.pdbx_description
1 polymer ?
#
loop_
_entity_poly.entity_id
_entity_poly.type
_entity_poly.pdbx_seq_one_letter_code
_entity_poly.pdbx_strand_id
1 'polypeptide(L)'
;DIRLRGWHLGALLVQVLGFVLFAGLAAITSDGAGRILLECTMICLICPCAAAAGVITRKLDGDLAATVSYLCLTNLAATFLIPMVIPMIRPASDLGFWAYVLRIALKVFPVLVLPGLLAWLIRYTTHKLQRRLMRFAPNSFYIWFIGLTLAMVLATHALFMNYPGGWALAGIVAVSVATCALQFFLGRRIGKGRVNSITAGQGLGQKNTGFLIWLGYNYLTPVTSVAGGLYAIWQNL
;
A
#
# COMPACT_ATOMS: atom_id res chain seq x y z
N ASP A 1 5.65 9.61 -19.80
CA ASP A 1 6.19 10.86 -19.23
C ASP A 1 5.80 10.96 -17.75
N ILE A 2 6.78 11.28 -16.91
CA ILE A 2 6.54 11.57 -15.50
C ILE A 2 5.92 12.96 -15.42
N ARG A 3 4.74 13.07 -14.77
CA ARG A 3 4.03 14.34 -14.57
C ARG A 3 3.85 14.62 -13.08
N LEU A 4 4.73 15.40 -12.50
CA LEU A 4 4.59 15.87 -11.13
C LEU A 4 3.58 17.03 -11.08
N ARG A 5 2.62 16.93 -10.16
CA ARG A 5 1.59 17.93 -9.87
C ARG A 5 1.73 18.34 -8.41
N GLY A 6 1.31 19.54 -8.04
CA GLY A 6 1.40 20.00 -6.65
C GLY A 6 0.68 19.10 -5.64
N TRP A 7 -0.39 18.43 -6.05
CA TRP A 7 -1.12 17.50 -5.17
C TRP A 7 -0.30 16.26 -4.77
N HIS A 8 0.72 15.84 -5.56
CA HIS A 8 1.55 14.68 -5.22
C HIS A 8 2.24 14.86 -3.88
N LEU A 9 2.82 16.04 -3.64
CA LEU A 9 3.48 16.33 -2.37
C LEU A 9 2.47 16.34 -1.21
N GLY A 10 1.31 16.97 -1.39
CA GLY A 10 0.27 17.02 -0.36
C GLY A 10 -0.26 15.63 0.00
N ALA A 11 -0.54 14.78 -1.00
CA ALA A 11 -0.99 13.41 -0.79
C ALA A 11 0.11 12.54 -0.15
N LEU A 12 1.37 12.70 -0.57
CA LEU A 12 2.50 12.00 0.03
C LEU A 12 2.71 12.41 1.49
N LEU A 13 2.59 13.70 1.81
CA LEU A 13 2.67 14.18 3.19
C LEU A 13 1.58 13.58 4.07
N VAL A 14 0.33 13.53 3.62
CA VAL A 14 -0.75 12.85 4.36
C VAL A 14 -0.39 11.40 4.66
N GLN A 15 0.10 10.68 3.65
CA GLN A 15 0.48 9.28 3.77
C GLN A 15 1.64 9.09 4.76
N VAL A 16 2.71 9.86 4.62
CA VAL A 16 3.94 9.73 5.43
C VAL A 16 3.70 10.21 6.87
N LEU A 17 3.11 11.39 7.05
CA LEU A 17 2.84 11.93 8.40
C LEU A 17 1.85 11.05 9.16
N GLY A 18 0.80 10.58 8.49
CA GLY A 18 -0.14 9.63 9.09
C GLY A 18 0.55 8.32 9.49
N PHE A 19 1.40 7.76 8.62
CA PHE A 19 2.18 6.57 8.94
C PHE A 19 3.07 6.77 10.16
N VAL A 20 3.87 7.83 10.18
CA VAL A 20 4.81 8.11 11.28
C VAL A 20 4.06 8.36 12.59
N LEU A 21 2.94 9.09 12.54
CA LEU A 21 2.10 9.34 13.70
C LEU A 21 1.59 8.04 14.33
N PHE A 22 0.94 7.18 13.52
CA PHE A 22 0.37 5.93 14.04
C PHE A 22 1.44 4.90 14.38
N ALA A 23 2.59 4.92 13.71
CA ALA A 23 3.76 4.14 14.08
C ALA A 23 4.32 4.55 15.46
N GLY A 24 4.46 5.85 15.70
CA GLY A 24 4.88 6.38 17.00
C GLY A 24 3.91 6.01 18.12
N LEU A 25 2.60 6.13 17.88
CA LEU A 25 1.58 5.70 18.85
C LEU A 25 1.64 4.18 19.10
N ALA A 26 1.84 3.37 18.06
CA ALA A 26 1.99 1.93 18.21
C ALA A 26 3.25 1.55 19.01
N ALA A 27 4.35 2.29 18.84
CA ALA A 27 5.60 2.03 19.55
C ALA A 27 5.50 2.24 21.07
N ILE A 28 4.68 3.21 21.51
CA ILE A 28 4.49 3.53 22.94
C ILE A 28 3.31 2.79 23.57
N THR A 29 2.50 2.09 22.76
CA THR A 29 1.32 1.35 23.25
C THR A 29 1.73 -0.09 23.59
N SER A 30 1.32 -0.58 24.76
CA SER A 30 1.53 -1.97 25.17
C SER A 30 0.83 -2.95 24.23
N ASP A 31 1.33 -4.19 24.16
CA ASP A 31 0.73 -5.24 23.33
C ASP A 31 -0.73 -5.49 23.73
N GLY A 32 -1.59 -5.59 22.72
CA GLY A 32 -3.03 -5.77 22.87
C GLY A 32 -3.82 -5.28 21.66
N ALA A 33 -5.15 -5.31 21.78
CA ALA A 33 -6.04 -4.90 20.69
C ALA A 33 -5.78 -3.45 20.22
N GLY A 34 -5.52 -2.53 21.14
CA GLY A 34 -5.24 -1.13 20.80
C GLY A 34 -4.02 -0.97 19.90
N ARG A 35 -2.92 -1.67 20.21
CA ARG A 35 -1.72 -1.68 19.37
C ARG A 35 -1.97 -2.29 18.00
N ILE A 36 -2.73 -3.37 17.92
CA ILE A 36 -3.12 -4.00 16.64
C ILE A 36 -3.87 -2.98 15.77
N LEU A 37 -4.81 -2.20 16.33
CA LEU A 37 -5.55 -1.19 15.59
C LEU A 37 -4.66 -0.06 15.08
N LEU A 38 -3.69 0.38 15.87
CA LEU A 38 -2.70 1.38 15.45
C LEU A 38 -1.80 0.84 14.32
N GLU A 39 -1.36 -0.40 14.43
CA GLU A 39 -0.60 -1.09 13.38
C GLU A 39 -1.42 -1.24 12.09
N CYS A 40 -2.69 -1.62 12.18
CA CYS A 40 -3.60 -1.66 11.04
C CYS A 40 -3.74 -0.29 10.36
N THR A 41 -3.90 0.77 11.16
CA THR A 41 -4.02 2.14 10.65
C THR A 41 -2.75 2.57 9.93
N MET A 42 -1.59 2.38 10.56
CA MET A 42 -0.32 2.81 9.97
C MET A 42 0.00 2.12 8.65
N ILE A 43 -0.24 0.79 8.54
CA ILE A 43 0.04 0.08 7.29
C ILE A 43 -0.94 0.44 6.18
N CYS A 44 -2.23 0.68 6.51
CA CYS A 44 -3.20 1.20 5.55
C CYS A 44 -2.80 2.58 5.00
N LEU A 45 -2.12 3.40 5.80
CA LEU A 45 -1.64 4.71 5.37
C LEU A 45 -0.39 4.60 4.49
N ILE A 46 0.66 3.87 4.93
CA ILE A 46 1.94 3.82 4.20
C ILE A 46 1.87 2.96 2.93
N CYS A 47 0.92 2.04 2.85
CA CYS A 47 0.80 1.16 1.69
C CYS A 47 0.83 1.98 0.40
N PRO A 48 1.70 1.65 -0.57
CA PRO A 48 1.82 2.44 -1.79
C PRO A 48 0.58 2.34 -2.66
N CYS A 49 0.47 3.28 -3.60
CA CYS A 49 -0.60 3.29 -4.59
C CYS A 49 -0.66 1.98 -5.38
N ALA A 50 -1.86 1.47 -5.64
CA ALA A 50 -2.05 0.27 -6.45
C ALA A 50 -1.74 0.50 -7.93
N ALA A 51 -1.17 -0.49 -8.61
CA ALA A 51 -1.00 -0.44 -10.05
C ALA A 51 -2.35 -0.31 -10.79
N ALA A 52 -3.42 -0.89 -10.23
CA ALA A 52 -4.78 -0.78 -10.75
C ALA A 52 -5.33 0.65 -10.72
N ALA A 53 -4.84 1.52 -9.80
CA ALA A 53 -5.28 2.91 -9.69
C ALA A 53 -5.17 3.67 -11.01
N GLY A 54 -4.12 3.43 -11.80
CA GLY A 54 -3.94 4.07 -13.10
C GLY A 54 -5.07 3.73 -14.09
N VAL A 55 -5.48 2.46 -14.13
CA VAL A 55 -6.56 1.99 -15.02
C VAL A 55 -7.91 2.59 -14.58
N ILE A 56 -8.17 2.59 -13.27
CA ILE A 56 -9.41 3.14 -12.70
C ILE A 56 -9.47 4.65 -12.92
N THR A 57 -8.37 5.36 -12.64
CA THR A 57 -8.27 6.81 -12.87
C THR A 57 -8.60 7.17 -14.32
N ARG A 58 -8.05 6.42 -15.29
CA ARG A 58 -8.33 6.64 -16.71
C ARG A 58 -9.80 6.41 -17.05
N LYS A 59 -10.44 5.38 -16.48
CA LYS A 59 -11.88 5.11 -16.68
C LYS A 59 -12.78 6.20 -16.09
N LEU A 60 -12.29 6.94 -15.10
CA LEU A 60 -12.98 8.05 -14.45
C LEU A 60 -12.61 9.42 -15.03
N ASP A 61 -12.00 9.47 -16.21
CA ASP A 61 -11.52 10.70 -16.88
C ASP A 61 -10.47 11.49 -16.09
N GLY A 62 -9.66 10.79 -15.27
CA GLY A 62 -8.49 11.36 -14.58
C GLY A 62 -7.20 11.29 -15.39
N ASP A 63 -6.12 11.81 -14.81
CA ASP A 63 -4.77 11.86 -15.44
C ASP A 63 -3.97 10.60 -15.10
N LEU A 64 -3.94 9.62 -16.03
CA LEU A 64 -3.16 8.38 -15.90
C LEU A 64 -1.68 8.64 -15.65
N ALA A 65 -1.06 9.61 -16.36
CA ALA A 65 0.37 9.87 -16.24
C ALA A 65 0.73 10.41 -14.85
N ALA A 66 -0.11 11.30 -14.30
CA ALA A 66 0.05 11.79 -12.93
C ALA A 66 -0.17 10.66 -11.90
N THR A 67 -1.16 9.76 -12.10
CA THR A 67 -1.35 8.60 -11.21
C THR A 67 -0.14 7.67 -11.20
N VAL A 68 0.45 7.37 -12.36
CA VAL A 68 1.66 6.55 -12.48
C VAL A 68 2.84 7.23 -11.80
N SER A 69 2.98 8.56 -11.94
CA SER A 69 4.02 9.32 -11.23
C SER A 69 3.86 9.22 -9.71
N TYR A 70 2.63 9.31 -9.20
CA TYR A 70 2.33 9.14 -7.79
C TYR A 70 2.61 7.71 -7.30
N LEU A 71 2.27 6.70 -8.10
CA LEU A 71 2.59 5.30 -7.83
C LEU A 71 4.10 5.10 -7.65
N CYS A 72 4.92 5.62 -8.54
CA CYS A 72 6.38 5.54 -8.42
C CYS A 72 6.88 6.24 -7.15
N LEU A 73 6.33 7.42 -6.84
CA LEU A 73 6.71 8.19 -5.67
C LEU A 73 6.36 7.47 -4.36
N THR A 74 5.17 6.90 -4.27
CA THR A 74 4.73 6.16 -3.07
C THR A 74 5.45 4.84 -2.89
N ASN A 75 5.76 4.12 -3.98
CA ASN A 75 6.60 2.92 -3.92
C ASN A 75 7.99 3.25 -3.38
N LEU A 76 8.59 4.34 -3.86
CA LEU A 76 9.90 4.77 -3.38
C LEU A 76 9.85 5.17 -1.90
N ALA A 77 8.87 5.97 -1.48
CA ALA A 77 8.69 6.36 -0.09
C ALA A 77 8.51 5.15 0.83
N ALA A 78 7.63 4.20 0.46
CA ALA A 78 7.40 2.98 1.22
C ALA A 78 8.66 2.11 1.32
N THR A 79 9.46 2.03 0.25
CA THR A 79 10.70 1.25 0.21
C THR A 79 11.73 1.72 1.25
N PHE A 80 11.78 3.02 1.54
CA PHE A 80 12.68 3.56 2.56
C PHE A 80 12.05 3.61 3.95
N LEU A 81 10.81 4.03 4.07
CA LEU A 81 10.17 4.26 5.36
C LEU A 81 9.81 2.95 6.08
N ILE A 82 9.32 1.95 5.37
CA ILE A 82 8.90 0.69 5.99
C ILE A 82 10.06 -0.01 6.69
N PRO A 83 11.23 -0.24 6.04
CA PRO A 83 12.36 -0.87 6.72
C PRO A 83 12.90 -0.08 7.91
N MET A 84 12.81 1.25 7.87
CA MET A 84 13.29 2.09 8.97
C MET A 84 12.36 2.09 10.18
N VAL A 85 11.05 2.05 9.95
CA VAL A 85 10.05 2.24 11.01
C VAL A 85 9.61 0.92 11.63
N ILE A 86 9.44 -0.15 10.85
CA ILE A 86 9.00 -1.45 11.37
C ILE A 86 9.88 -1.99 12.51
N PRO A 87 11.24 -1.97 12.42
CA PRO A 87 12.09 -2.44 13.51
C PRO A 87 11.96 -1.63 14.80
N MET A 88 11.50 -0.38 14.73
CA MET A 88 11.25 0.46 15.92
C MET A 88 10.00 0.03 16.66
N ILE A 89 9.02 -0.53 15.95
CA ILE A 89 7.73 -0.96 16.52
C ILE A 89 7.78 -2.44 16.92
N ARG A 90 8.32 -3.27 16.05
CA ARG A 90 8.45 -4.72 16.23
C ARG A 90 9.93 -5.12 16.05
N PRO A 91 10.78 -4.92 17.08
CA PRO A 91 12.17 -5.33 17.01
C PRO A 91 12.27 -6.85 16.87
N ALA A 92 13.23 -7.32 16.08
CA ALA A 92 13.56 -8.74 16.01
C ALA A 92 14.38 -9.13 17.23
N SER A 93 14.07 -10.29 17.81
CA SER A 93 14.78 -10.80 19.00
C SER A 93 16.20 -11.33 18.68
N ASP A 94 16.42 -11.71 17.41
CA ASP A 94 17.62 -12.39 16.91
C ASP A 94 18.57 -11.49 16.12
N LEU A 95 18.18 -10.22 15.86
CA LEU A 95 18.92 -9.31 15.00
C LEU A 95 19.09 -7.93 15.62
N GLY A 96 20.26 -7.33 15.42
CA GLY A 96 20.45 -5.91 15.67
C GLY A 96 19.62 -5.04 14.73
N PHE A 97 19.31 -3.81 15.15
CA PHE A 97 18.45 -2.88 14.44
C PHE A 97 18.80 -2.75 12.95
N TRP A 98 20.04 -2.44 12.60
CA TRP A 98 20.46 -2.24 11.21
C TRP A 98 20.45 -3.51 10.37
N ALA A 99 20.74 -4.67 10.98
CA ALA A 99 20.64 -5.95 10.29
C ALA A 99 19.18 -6.26 9.96
N TYR A 100 18.24 -5.92 10.83
CA TYR A 100 16.82 -6.11 10.59
C TYR A 100 16.28 -5.10 9.56
N VAL A 101 16.71 -3.83 9.62
CA VAL A 101 16.43 -2.83 8.57
C VAL A 101 16.85 -3.37 7.20
N LEU A 102 18.07 -3.86 7.07
CA LEU A 102 18.57 -4.41 5.81
C LEU A 102 17.77 -5.63 5.36
N ARG A 103 17.43 -6.54 6.27
CA ARG A 103 16.60 -7.73 5.97
C ARG A 103 15.25 -7.35 5.40
N ILE A 104 14.58 -6.36 5.98
CA ILE A 104 13.29 -5.85 5.47
C ILE A 104 13.48 -5.16 4.12
N ALA A 105 14.50 -4.29 3.99
CA ALA A 105 14.77 -3.56 2.76
C ALA A 105 15.02 -4.49 1.57
N LEU A 106 15.80 -5.57 1.77
CA LEU A 106 16.07 -6.59 0.74
C LEU A 106 14.83 -7.37 0.30
N LYS A 107 13.77 -7.38 1.10
CA LYS A 107 12.49 -7.99 0.74
C LYS A 107 11.51 -7.00 0.12
N VAL A 108 11.48 -5.76 0.63
CA VAL A 108 10.56 -4.70 0.17
C VAL A 108 10.99 -4.12 -1.17
N PHE A 109 12.29 -3.85 -1.36
CA PHE A 109 12.83 -3.25 -2.57
C PHE A 109 12.49 -4.03 -3.85
N PRO A 110 12.71 -5.36 -3.93
CA PRO A 110 12.35 -6.13 -5.12
C PRO A 110 10.86 -6.07 -5.45
N VAL A 111 10.00 -6.06 -4.44
CA VAL A 111 8.55 -6.07 -4.64
C VAL A 111 8.04 -4.71 -5.16
N LEU A 112 8.56 -3.60 -4.64
CA LEU A 112 8.04 -2.28 -4.93
C LEU A 112 8.78 -1.54 -6.06
N VAL A 113 10.08 -1.72 -6.18
CA VAL A 113 10.93 -0.92 -7.08
C VAL A 113 11.37 -1.69 -8.32
N LEU A 114 11.76 -2.97 -8.15
CA LEU A 114 12.30 -3.76 -9.25
C LEU A 114 11.36 -3.89 -10.46
N PRO A 115 10.04 -4.11 -10.31
CA PRO A 115 9.13 -4.17 -11.46
C PRO A 115 9.11 -2.87 -12.28
N GLY A 116 9.16 -1.72 -11.59
CA GLY A 116 9.22 -0.41 -12.23
C GLY A 116 10.53 -0.19 -12.99
N LEU A 117 11.65 -0.55 -12.37
CA LEU A 117 12.97 -0.48 -13.01
C LEU A 117 13.07 -1.39 -14.24
N LEU A 118 12.57 -2.62 -14.15
CA LEU A 118 12.54 -3.56 -15.27
C LEU A 118 11.65 -3.04 -16.40
N ALA A 119 10.48 -2.52 -16.09
CA ALA A 119 9.59 -1.93 -17.08
C ALA A 119 10.24 -0.73 -17.80
N TRP A 120 10.92 0.12 -17.02
CA TRP A 120 11.68 1.25 -17.55
C TRP A 120 12.83 0.78 -18.44
N LEU A 121 13.64 -0.17 -17.98
CA LEU A 121 14.75 -0.73 -18.74
C LEU A 121 14.27 -1.35 -20.07
N ILE A 122 13.25 -2.18 -20.04
CA ILE A 122 12.68 -2.84 -21.25
C ILE A 122 12.16 -1.79 -22.24
N ARG A 123 11.53 -0.72 -21.75
CA ARG A 123 11.01 0.36 -22.60
C ARG A 123 12.11 1.04 -23.42
N TYR A 124 13.27 1.27 -22.82
CA TYR A 124 14.34 2.03 -23.46
C TYR A 124 15.40 1.17 -24.17
N THR A 125 15.50 -0.12 -23.84
CA THR A 125 16.50 -1.03 -24.43
C THR A 125 15.93 -1.99 -25.45
N THR A 126 14.74 -2.54 -25.24
CA THR A 126 14.23 -3.67 -26.01
C THR A 126 12.79 -3.47 -26.48
N HIS A 127 12.59 -2.61 -27.48
CA HIS A 127 11.26 -2.32 -28.04
C HIS A 127 10.50 -3.54 -28.58
N LYS A 128 11.22 -4.61 -29.04
CA LYS A 128 10.58 -5.85 -29.48
C LYS A 128 9.95 -6.59 -28.29
N LEU A 129 10.67 -6.66 -27.16
CA LEU A 129 10.16 -7.28 -25.93
C LEU A 129 9.00 -6.46 -25.35
N GLN A 130 9.13 -5.13 -25.30
CA GLN A 130 8.04 -4.25 -24.86
C GLN A 130 6.75 -4.51 -25.66
N ARG A 131 6.83 -4.57 -27.00
CA ARG A 131 5.66 -4.84 -27.84
C ARG A 131 5.05 -6.23 -27.57
N ARG A 132 5.87 -7.26 -27.31
CA ARG A 132 5.37 -8.59 -26.92
C ARG A 132 4.63 -8.53 -25.58
N LEU A 133 5.24 -7.92 -24.55
CA LEU A 133 4.63 -7.77 -23.22
C LEU A 133 3.31 -6.99 -23.29
N MET A 134 3.23 -5.93 -24.09
CA MET A 134 2.00 -5.15 -24.26
C MET A 134 0.86 -5.97 -24.88
N ARG A 135 1.13 -7.03 -25.64
CA ARG A 135 0.09 -7.97 -26.12
C ARG A 135 -0.53 -8.80 -24.99
N PHE A 136 0.22 -9.03 -23.91
CA PHE A 136 -0.26 -9.74 -22.71
C PHE A 136 -0.92 -8.79 -21.68
N ALA A 137 -0.88 -7.48 -21.90
CA ALA A 137 -1.45 -6.50 -20.98
C ALA A 137 -2.93 -6.77 -20.63
N PRO A 138 -3.81 -7.23 -21.56
CA PRO A 138 -5.19 -7.59 -21.22
C PRO A 138 -5.28 -8.71 -20.18
N ASN A 139 -4.31 -9.63 -20.15
CA ASN A 139 -4.29 -10.78 -19.22
C ASN A 139 -3.76 -10.39 -17.84
N SER A 140 -3.19 -9.21 -17.67
CA SER A 140 -2.65 -8.74 -16.38
C SER A 140 -3.74 -8.69 -15.30
N PHE A 141 -4.99 -8.47 -15.67
CA PHE A 141 -6.13 -8.52 -14.75
C PHE A 141 -6.28 -9.89 -14.08
N TYR A 142 -6.18 -10.97 -14.85
CA TYR A 142 -6.32 -12.33 -14.30
C TYR A 142 -5.17 -12.68 -13.37
N ILE A 143 -3.93 -12.28 -13.70
CA ILE A 143 -2.75 -12.49 -12.85
C ILE A 143 -2.92 -11.72 -11.53
N TRP A 144 -3.35 -10.47 -11.62
CA TRP A 144 -3.66 -9.65 -10.44
C TRP A 144 -4.78 -10.27 -9.60
N PHE A 145 -5.86 -10.74 -10.23
CA PHE A 145 -7.00 -11.35 -9.55
C PHE A 145 -6.59 -12.62 -8.79
N ILE A 146 -5.80 -13.51 -9.43
CA ILE A 146 -5.26 -14.71 -8.77
C ILE A 146 -4.40 -14.31 -7.58
N GLY A 147 -3.48 -13.38 -7.74
CA GLY A 147 -2.61 -12.90 -6.67
C GLY A 147 -3.39 -12.31 -5.50
N LEU A 148 -4.42 -11.49 -5.78
CA LEU A 148 -5.29 -10.93 -4.76
C LEU A 148 -6.09 -12.03 -4.04
N THR A 149 -6.62 -13.01 -4.77
CA THR A 149 -7.36 -14.13 -4.18
C THR A 149 -6.48 -14.92 -3.21
N LEU A 150 -5.24 -15.25 -3.60
CA LEU A 150 -4.28 -15.92 -2.72
C LEU A 150 -3.95 -15.08 -1.48
N ALA A 151 -3.79 -13.77 -1.64
CA ALA A 151 -3.55 -12.87 -0.51
C ALA A 151 -4.77 -12.79 0.42
N MET A 152 -5.99 -12.79 -0.11
CA MET A 152 -7.22 -12.84 0.69
C MET A 152 -7.37 -14.16 1.45
N VAL A 153 -7.02 -15.30 0.84
CA VAL A 153 -6.96 -16.59 1.54
C VAL A 153 -5.98 -16.53 2.70
N LEU A 154 -4.78 -15.97 2.50
CA LEU A 154 -3.79 -15.78 3.56
C LEU A 154 -4.34 -14.92 4.71
N ALA A 155 -4.97 -13.78 4.41
CA ALA A 155 -5.54 -12.90 5.43
C ALA A 155 -6.68 -13.59 6.20
N THR A 156 -7.52 -14.33 5.50
CA THR A 156 -8.62 -15.11 6.10
C THR A 156 -8.07 -16.22 7.01
N HIS A 157 -7.08 -16.97 6.55
CA HIS A 157 -6.40 -17.99 7.36
C HIS A 157 -5.77 -17.35 8.63
N ALA A 158 -5.10 -16.21 8.49
CA ALA A 158 -4.52 -15.49 9.62
C ALA A 158 -5.59 -15.10 10.67
N LEU A 159 -6.77 -14.67 10.20
CA LEU A 159 -7.89 -14.34 11.08
C LEU A 159 -8.40 -15.56 11.88
N PHE A 160 -8.58 -16.70 11.21
CA PHE A 160 -9.06 -17.90 11.89
C PHE A 160 -8.04 -18.47 12.89
N MET A 161 -6.77 -18.48 12.52
CA MET A 161 -5.69 -19.02 13.37
C MET A 161 -5.32 -18.10 14.54
N ASN A 162 -5.56 -16.79 14.41
CA ASN A 162 -5.19 -15.78 15.40
C ASN A 162 -6.37 -14.86 15.73
N TYR A 163 -7.54 -15.44 15.98
CA TYR A 163 -8.76 -14.66 16.21
C TYR A 163 -8.59 -13.65 17.36
N PRO A 164 -8.67 -12.33 17.10
CA PRO A 164 -8.32 -11.31 18.07
C PRO A 164 -9.45 -10.99 19.08
N GLY A 165 -10.59 -11.69 18.97
CA GLY A 165 -11.82 -11.38 19.68
C GLY A 165 -12.72 -10.40 18.92
N GLY A 166 -14.02 -10.42 19.24
CA GLY A 166 -15.05 -9.68 18.49
C GLY A 166 -14.82 -8.17 18.45
N TRP A 167 -14.44 -7.57 19.58
CA TRP A 167 -14.16 -6.13 19.66
C TRP A 167 -12.96 -5.70 18.85
N ALA A 168 -11.87 -6.47 18.89
CA ALA A 168 -10.70 -6.16 18.10
C ALA A 168 -10.98 -6.32 16.60
N LEU A 169 -11.74 -7.35 16.19
CA LEU A 169 -12.17 -7.53 14.81
C LEU A 169 -13.05 -6.37 14.34
N ALA A 170 -14.06 -5.97 15.14
CA ALA A 170 -14.89 -4.81 14.84
C ALA A 170 -14.04 -3.53 14.69
N GLY A 171 -13.04 -3.35 15.55
CA GLY A 171 -12.06 -2.28 15.46
C GLY A 171 -11.26 -2.31 14.16
N ILE A 172 -10.78 -3.48 13.71
CA ILE A 172 -10.04 -3.63 12.44
C ILE A 172 -10.94 -3.27 11.25
N VAL A 173 -12.21 -3.71 11.26
CA VAL A 173 -13.19 -3.32 10.24
C VAL A 173 -13.37 -1.80 10.23
N ALA A 174 -13.61 -1.18 11.38
CA ALA A 174 -13.82 0.26 11.50
C ALA A 174 -12.61 1.07 11.03
N VAL A 175 -11.39 0.66 11.44
CA VAL A 175 -10.13 1.33 11.05
C VAL A 175 -9.90 1.19 9.55
N SER A 176 -10.13 0.02 8.96
CA SER A 176 -9.89 -0.20 7.53
C SER A 176 -10.84 0.62 6.66
N VAL A 177 -12.14 0.70 7.01
CA VAL A 177 -13.09 1.55 6.26
C VAL A 177 -12.82 3.03 6.47
N ALA A 178 -12.51 3.44 7.72
CA ALA A 178 -12.24 4.84 8.04
C ALA A 178 -10.98 5.35 7.31
N THR A 179 -9.89 4.59 7.33
CA THR A 179 -8.66 4.96 6.63
C THR A 179 -8.84 4.97 5.12
N CYS A 180 -9.61 4.04 4.55
CA CYS A 180 -9.95 4.03 3.14
C CYS A 180 -10.74 5.28 2.75
N ALA A 181 -11.86 5.55 3.42
CA ALA A 181 -12.72 6.71 3.16
C ALA A 181 -11.96 8.03 3.34
N LEU A 182 -11.16 8.14 4.42
CA LEU A 182 -10.35 9.32 4.69
C LEU A 182 -9.35 9.61 3.57
N GLN A 183 -8.65 8.59 3.08
CA GLN A 183 -7.65 8.75 2.02
C GLN A 183 -8.28 9.16 0.69
N PHE A 184 -9.42 8.57 0.31
CA PHE A 184 -10.17 9.02 -0.87
C PHE A 184 -10.65 10.46 -0.70
N PHE A 185 -11.20 10.80 0.45
CA PHE A 185 -11.69 12.15 0.74
C PHE A 185 -10.56 13.19 0.70
N LEU A 186 -9.47 12.95 1.42
CA LEU A 186 -8.32 13.87 1.44
C LEU A 186 -7.65 13.97 0.06
N GLY A 187 -7.50 12.88 -0.66
CA GLY A 187 -6.99 12.90 -2.02
C GLY A 187 -7.83 13.80 -2.92
N ARG A 188 -9.15 13.66 -2.88
CA ARG A 188 -10.08 14.52 -3.65
C ARG A 188 -9.98 15.98 -3.25
N ARG A 189 -9.79 16.28 -1.96
CA ARG A 189 -9.65 17.66 -1.46
C ARG A 189 -8.32 18.31 -1.84
N ILE A 190 -7.24 17.54 -1.83
CA ILE A 190 -5.89 18.00 -2.20
C ILE A 190 -5.81 18.24 -3.72
N GLY A 191 -6.46 17.41 -4.52
CA GLY A 191 -6.56 17.56 -5.97
C GLY A 191 -7.50 18.71 -6.35
N LYS A 192 -6.94 19.85 -6.74
CA LYS A 192 -7.73 21.01 -7.18
C LYS A 192 -8.26 20.82 -8.61
N GLY A 193 -9.54 21.10 -8.82
CA GLY A 193 -10.24 20.91 -10.10
C GLY A 193 -10.63 19.44 -10.34
N ARG A 194 -11.61 19.23 -11.26
CA ARG A 194 -12.25 17.92 -11.46
C ARG A 194 -11.24 16.79 -11.75
N VAL A 195 -10.37 16.98 -12.73
CA VAL A 195 -9.39 15.94 -13.15
C VAL A 195 -8.42 15.62 -12.04
N ASN A 196 -7.81 16.63 -11.39
CA ASN A 196 -6.87 16.39 -10.31
C ASN A 196 -7.53 15.81 -9.04
N SER A 197 -8.78 16.19 -8.75
CA SER A 197 -9.55 15.65 -7.62
C SER A 197 -9.79 14.14 -7.79
N ILE A 198 -10.19 13.71 -8.98
CA ILE A 198 -10.34 12.30 -9.32
C ILE A 198 -8.97 11.59 -9.21
N THR A 199 -7.96 12.16 -9.87
CA THR A 199 -6.61 11.56 -9.94
C THR A 199 -5.97 11.40 -8.57
N ALA A 200 -6.00 12.44 -7.75
CA ALA A 200 -5.42 12.42 -6.40
C ALA A 200 -6.26 11.54 -5.44
N GLY A 201 -7.59 11.53 -5.59
CA GLY A 201 -8.46 10.63 -4.85
C GLY A 201 -8.13 9.17 -5.12
N GLN A 202 -8.01 8.78 -6.37
CA GLN A 202 -7.62 7.42 -6.76
C GLN A 202 -6.18 7.12 -6.37
N GLY A 203 -5.25 8.05 -6.58
CA GLY A 203 -3.85 7.88 -6.22
C GLY A 203 -3.64 7.61 -4.73
N LEU A 204 -4.28 8.39 -3.85
CA LEU A 204 -4.14 8.25 -2.40
C LEU A 204 -5.01 7.12 -1.84
N GLY A 205 -6.22 6.92 -2.35
CA GLY A 205 -7.19 5.95 -1.83
C GLY A 205 -6.96 4.52 -2.31
N GLN A 206 -6.54 4.31 -3.56
CA GLN A 206 -6.28 2.97 -4.10
C GLN A 206 -4.92 2.43 -3.65
N LYS A 207 -4.92 1.44 -2.78
CA LYS A 207 -3.71 0.85 -2.18
C LYS A 207 -3.35 -0.51 -2.76
N ASN A 208 -2.06 -0.81 -2.78
CA ASN A 208 -1.57 -2.16 -3.09
C ASN A 208 -1.86 -3.12 -1.93
N THR A 209 -3.10 -3.59 -1.87
CA THR A 209 -3.61 -4.40 -0.76
C THR A 209 -2.93 -5.76 -0.64
N GLY A 210 -2.47 -6.33 -1.76
CA GLY A 210 -1.66 -7.56 -1.72
C GLY A 210 -0.34 -7.34 -0.95
N PHE A 211 0.33 -6.23 -1.22
CA PHE A 211 1.52 -5.83 -0.46
C PHE A 211 1.19 -5.54 1.02
N LEU A 212 0.06 -4.89 1.30
CA LEU A 212 -0.38 -4.59 2.65
C LEU A 212 -0.61 -5.88 3.46
N ILE A 213 -1.31 -6.87 2.89
CA ILE A 213 -1.54 -8.18 3.51
C ILE A 213 -0.20 -8.86 3.80
N TRP A 214 0.70 -8.90 2.82
CA TRP A 214 2.02 -9.49 2.95
C TRP A 214 2.86 -8.80 4.04
N LEU A 215 2.85 -7.47 4.09
CA LEU A 215 3.58 -6.68 5.09
C LEU A 215 3.07 -6.95 6.51
N GLY A 216 1.75 -6.87 6.71
CA GLY A 216 1.12 -7.14 8.00
C GLY A 216 1.43 -8.53 8.51
N TYR A 217 1.29 -9.55 7.64
CA TYR A 217 1.52 -10.94 7.99
C TYR A 217 2.96 -11.24 8.38
N ASN A 218 3.95 -10.69 7.66
CA ASN A 218 5.37 -11.06 7.82
C ASN A 218 6.13 -10.21 8.85
N TYR A 219 5.71 -8.98 9.12
CA TYR A 219 6.52 -8.03 9.88
C TYR A 219 5.80 -7.38 11.07
N LEU A 220 4.50 -7.59 11.20
CA LEU A 220 3.71 -7.16 12.34
C LEU A 220 3.07 -8.38 13.02
N THR A 221 1.77 -8.33 13.26
CA THR A 221 1.03 -9.52 13.70
C THR A 221 0.25 -10.11 12.52
N PRO A 222 0.11 -11.43 12.40
CA PRO A 222 -0.69 -12.01 11.31
C PRO A 222 -2.10 -11.43 11.20
N VAL A 223 -2.70 -11.02 12.32
CA VAL A 223 -4.02 -10.37 12.38
C VAL A 223 -4.04 -9.01 11.67
N THR A 224 -2.93 -8.27 11.68
CA THR A 224 -2.84 -6.98 10.96
C THR A 224 -3.03 -7.14 9.44
N SER A 225 -2.74 -8.33 8.88
CA SER A 225 -3.00 -8.60 7.46
C SER A 225 -4.47 -8.53 7.08
N VAL A 226 -5.38 -8.78 8.05
CA VAL A 226 -6.83 -8.72 7.86
C VAL A 226 -7.29 -7.31 7.43
N ALA A 227 -6.64 -6.27 7.96
CA ALA A 227 -6.93 -4.89 7.54
C ALA A 227 -6.71 -4.68 6.04
N GLY A 228 -5.67 -5.34 5.47
CA GLY A 228 -5.41 -5.31 4.03
C GLY A 228 -6.49 -5.98 3.19
N GLY A 229 -6.98 -7.13 3.66
CA GLY A 229 -8.10 -7.84 3.02
C GLY A 229 -9.38 -6.99 3.03
N LEU A 230 -9.71 -6.43 4.18
CA LEU A 230 -10.86 -5.52 4.32
C LEU A 230 -10.70 -4.26 3.46
N TYR A 231 -9.53 -3.64 3.49
CA TYR A 231 -9.25 -2.47 2.65
C TYR A 231 -9.44 -2.78 1.15
N ALA A 232 -9.05 -3.99 0.69
CA ALA A 232 -9.30 -4.42 -0.68
C ALA A 232 -10.78 -4.43 -1.03
N ILE A 233 -11.66 -4.75 -0.09
CA ILE A 233 -13.11 -4.69 -0.30
C ILE A 233 -13.55 -3.23 -0.42
N TRP A 234 -13.21 -2.39 0.57
CA TRP A 234 -13.67 -1.01 0.66
C TRP A 234 -13.23 -0.12 -0.52
N GLN A 235 -12.00 -0.27 -0.98
CA GLN A 235 -11.50 0.54 -2.10
C GLN A 235 -12.15 0.21 -3.46
N ASN A 236 -12.86 -0.92 -3.57
CA ASN A 236 -13.52 -1.37 -4.80
C ASN A 236 -15.06 -1.23 -4.75
N LEU A 237 -15.61 -0.80 -3.62
CA LEU A 237 -17.02 -0.43 -3.47
C LEU A 237 -17.22 1.06 -3.75
#